data_3ea1ba3fce7fc51b4870837644217c5c
#
_entry.id   3ea1ba3fce7fc51b4870837644217c5c
#
_cell.length_a   1.000
_cell.length_b   1.000
_cell.length_c   1.000
_cell.angle_alpha   90.00
_cell.angle_beta   90.00
_cell.angle_gamma   90.00
#
_symmetry.space_group_name_H-M   'P 1'
#
loop_
_entity.id
_entity.type
_entity.pdbx_description
1 polymer ?
#
loop_
_entity_poly.entity_id
_entity_poly.type
_entity_poly.pdbx_seq_one_letter_code
_entity_poly.pdbx_strand_id
1 'polypeptide(L)'
;MSRTTRHHERVGAAVRRGQGFTLVELLVTVAVVALLIGLLVPAMGAVRRSSLETKCLSNLRQMAIALHSYLNSQDEQFPISSHTTGSVSRSDAWLQSLASHGFDGAVRRCPADPYSEERPTSYAINTYFEPLVAGIDFDPFTSQLLPGGRTSAVSRLPQIPAPAKTFWAMETEGAGLIDHIHSVGWTSSAEIKAAIAVLRHGEGSNVLFADGHVAGVTWMRMEIDFTEGRNPFNPETPY
;
A
#
# COMPACT_ATOMS: atom_id res chain seq x y z
N MET A 1 8.36 100.31 -10.44
CA MET A 1 8.78 99.14 -11.23
C MET A 1 9.69 98.31 -10.37
N SER A 2 9.14 97.30 -9.75
CA SER A 2 9.91 96.38 -8.87
C SER A 2 10.06 95.04 -9.58
N ARG A 3 11.29 94.59 -9.82
CA ARG A 3 11.63 93.31 -10.41
C ARG A 3 11.87 92.27 -9.29
N THR A 4 10.98 91.30 -9.19
CA THR A 4 11.10 90.18 -8.29
C THR A 4 11.94 89.13 -8.97
N THR A 5 13.14 88.87 -8.47
CA THR A 5 14.02 87.78 -8.87
C THR A 5 13.56 86.48 -8.15
N ARG A 6 13.10 85.50 -8.93
CA ARG A 6 12.84 84.13 -8.40
C ARG A 6 14.15 83.31 -8.32
N HIS A 7 14.54 82.94 -7.12
CA HIS A 7 15.56 81.97 -6.90
C HIS A 7 14.97 80.56 -7.18
N HIS A 8 15.52 79.84 -8.13
CA HIS A 8 15.27 78.41 -8.31
C HIS A 8 16.20 77.66 -7.43
N GLU A 9 15.68 77.11 -6.33
CA GLU A 9 16.36 76.07 -5.56
C GLU A 9 16.42 74.75 -6.36
N ARG A 10 17.59 74.32 -6.75
CA ARG A 10 17.84 72.96 -7.30
C ARG A 10 17.89 72.02 -6.17
N VAL A 11 16.84 71.17 -5.98
CA VAL A 11 16.84 70.01 -5.13
C VAL A 11 17.75 68.99 -5.78
N GLY A 12 18.96 68.84 -5.25
CA GLY A 12 19.90 67.78 -5.66
C GLY A 12 19.39 66.43 -5.20
N ALA A 13 18.92 65.57 -6.14
CA ALA A 13 18.60 64.19 -5.85
C ALA A 13 19.90 63.46 -5.49
N ALA A 14 20.02 63.03 -4.23
CA ALA A 14 21.12 62.21 -3.76
C ALA A 14 21.00 60.82 -4.40
N VAL A 15 21.84 60.55 -5.38
CA VAL A 15 21.99 59.20 -5.96
C VAL A 15 22.58 58.30 -4.88
N ARG A 16 21.76 57.44 -4.28
CA ARG A 16 22.21 56.39 -3.41
C ARG A 16 23.13 55.45 -4.24
N ARG A 17 24.41 55.50 -3.99
CA ARG A 17 25.36 54.52 -4.52
C ARG A 17 24.96 53.16 -3.97
N GLY A 18 24.44 52.28 -4.83
CA GLY A 18 24.21 50.89 -4.50
C GLY A 18 25.56 50.28 -4.11
N GLN A 19 25.62 49.64 -2.93
CA GLN A 19 26.79 48.86 -2.52
C GLN A 19 26.90 47.70 -3.48
N GLY A 20 27.98 47.61 -4.24
CA GLY A 20 28.27 46.48 -5.12
C GLY A 20 28.59 45.21 -4.29
N PHE A 21 28.06 44.09 -4.71
CA PHE A 21 28.34 42.79 -4.10
C PHE A 21 29.83 42.41 -4.33
N THR A 22 30.50 41.94 -3.28
CA THR A 22 31.86 41.46 -3.41
C THR A 22 31.90 40.02 -3.92
N LEU A 23 32.94 39.64 -4.63
CA LEU A 23 33.14 38.27 -5.14
C LEU A 23 33.18 37.24 -3.99
N VAL A 24 33.74 37.64 -2.84
CA VAL A 24 33.81 36.81 -1.64
C VAL A 24 32.42 36.58 -1.04
N GLU A 25 31.56 37.60 -0.94
CA GLU A 25 30.18 37.44 -0.46
C GLU A 25 29.37 36.49 -1.34
N LEU A 26 29.54 36.58 -2.67
CA LEU A 26 28.90 35.66 -3.59
C LEU A 26 29.40 34.21 -3.39
N LEU A 27 30.72 34.04 -3.26
CA LEU A 27 31.32 32.72 -3.08
C LEU A 27 30.89 32.06 -1.77
N VAL A 28 30.85 32.80 -0.67
CA VAL A 28 30.39 32.28 0.64
C VAL A 28 28.91 31.93 0.60
N THR A 29 28.07 32.75 0.00
CA THR A 29 26.63 32.45 -0.12
C THR A 29 26.37 31.18 -0.92
N VAL A 30 27.05 31.00 -2.08
CA VAL A 30 26.93 29.78 -2.89
C VAL A 30 27.45 28.56 -2.14
N ALA A 31 28.56 28.66 -1.41
CA ALA A 31 29.10 27.58 -0.61
C ALA A 31 28.14 27.14 0.51
N VAL A 32 27.50 28.07 1.22
CA VAL A 32 26.52 27.79 2.26
C VAL A 32 25.27 27.12 1.65
N VAL A 33 24.76 27.64 0.53
CA VAL A 33 23.59 27.07 -0.16
C VAL A 33 23.91 25.64 -0.64
N ALA A 34 25.08 25.41 -1.23
CA ALA A 34 25.51 24.08 -1.66
C ALA A 34 25.59 23.09 -0.50
N LEU A 35 26.13 23.53 0.67
CA LEU A 35 26.17 22.72 1.87
C LEU A 35 24.77 22.34 2.36
N LEU A 36 23.82 23.31 2.41
CA LEU A 36 22.44 23.08 2.83
C LEU A 36 21.73 22.10 1.90
N ILE A 37 21.85 22.26 0.58
CA ILE A 37 21.29 21.35 -0.42
C ILE A 37 21.89 19.95 -0.25
N GLY A 38 23.21 19.84 -0.04
CA GLY A 38 23.91 18.57 0.16
C GLY A 38 23.38 17.76 1.34
N LEU A 39 22.92 18.42 2.40
CA LEU A 39 22.29 17.78 3.56
C LEU A 39 20.81 17.47 3.37
N LEU A 40 20.09 18.30 2.59
CA LEU A 40 18.65 18.13 2.36
C LEU A 40 18.32 16.98 1.40
N VAL A 41 19.12 16.77 0.34
CA VAL A 41 18.82 15.77 -0.70
C VAL A 41 18.67 14.35 -0.14
N PRO A 42 19.59 13.81 0.70
CA PRO A 42 19.41 12.47 1.27
C PRO A 42 18.19 12.36 2.20
N ALA A 43 17.88 13.41 2.97
CA ALA A 43 16.72 13.44 3.85
C ALA A 43 15.40 13.39 3.09
N MET A 44 15.29 14.05 1.95
CA MET A 44 14.08 14.03 1.12
C MET A 44 13.71 12.63 0.62
N GLY A 45 14.68 11.76 0.33
CA GLY A 45 14.43 10.39 -0.09
C GLY A 45 13.75 9.56 1.00
N ALA A 46 14.15 9.71 2.25
CA ALA A 46 13.54 9.03 3.38
C ALA A 46 12.11 9.54 3.65
N VAL A 47 11.92 10.86 3.64
CA VAL A 47 10.59 11.48 3.82
C VAL A 47 9.62 11.04 2.74
N ARG A 48 10.07 10.99 1.48
CA ARG A 48 9.23 10.53 0.36
C ARG A 48 8.77 9.08 0.56
N ARG A 49 9.67 8.16 0.94
CA ARG A 49 9.32 6.75 1.21
C ARG A 49 8.28 6.63 2.32
N SER A 50 8.50 7.29 3.46
CA SER A 50 7.55 7.30 4.58
C SER A 50 6.19 7.90 4.19
N SER A 51 6.16 8.94 3.35
CA SER A 51 4.92 9.52 2.83
C SER A 51 4.16 8.54 1.94
N LEU A 52 4.85 7.80 1.07
CA LEU A 52 4.23 6.77 0.22
C LEU A 52 3.68 5.62 1.05
N GLU A 53 4.41 5.14 2.04
CA GLU A 53 3.95 4.12 2.99
C GLU A 53 2.67 4.56 3.72
N THR A 54 2.67 5.78 4.27
CA THR A 54 1.50 6.35 4.94
C THR A 54 0.27 6.41 4.02
N LYS A 55 0.46 6.74 2.74
CA LYS A 55 -0.61 6.71 1.73
C LYS A 55 -1.12 5.30 1.48
N CYS A 56 -0.24 4.30 1.33
CA CYS A 56 -0.64 2.92 1.13
C CYS A 56 -1.38 2.36 2.35
N LEU A 57 -0.93 2.67 3.58
CA LEU A 57 -1.67 2.37 4.81
C LEU A 57 -3.06 3.02 4.84
N SER A 58 -3.15 4.28 4.42
CA SER A 58 -4.44 4.98 4.32
C SER A 58 -5.38 4.32 3.32
N ASN A 59 -4.87 3.86 2.18
CA ASN A 59 -5.67 3.13 1.19
C ASN A 59 -6.20 1.80 1.76
N LEU A 60 -5.35 1.04 2.47
CA LEU A 60 -5.80 -0.18 3.15
C LEU A 60 -6.83 0.09 4.25
N ARG A 61 -6.73 1.22 4.97
CA ARG A 61 -7.78 1.62 5.94
C ARG A 61 -9.10 1.92 5.25
N GLN A 62 -9.08 2.53 4.06
CA GLN A 62 -10.29 2.73 3.26
C GLN A 62 -10.85 1.39 2.77
N MET A 63 -9.99 0.44 2.38
CA MET A 63 -10.39 -0.93 2.08
C MET A 63 -11.05 -1.60 3.29
N ALA A 64 -10.49 -1.44 4.50
CA ALA A 64 -11.05 -1.97 5.74
C ALA A 64 -12.46 -1.42 6.03
N ILE A 65 -12.65 -0.11 5.84
CA ILE A 65 -13.97 0.53 6.02
C ILE A 65 -14.97 -0.04 5.01
N ALA A 66 -14.57 -0.19 3.74
CA ALA A 66 -15.41 -0.78 2.71
C ALA A 66 -15.72 -2.26 3.00
N LEU A 67 -14.72 -3.02 3.46
CA LEU A 67 -14.90 -4.41 3.88
C LEU A 67 -15.93 -4.52 5.01
N HIS A 68 -15.81 -3.73 6.08
CA HIS A 68 -16.78 -3.77 7.17
C HIS A 68 -18.19 -3.38 6.73
N SER A 69 -18.30 -2.37 5.86
CA SER A 69 -19.59 -1.99 5.27
C SER A 69 -20.19 -3.13 4.44
N TYR A 70 -19.36 -3.84 3.67
CA TYR A 70 -19.76 -5.01 2.91
C TYR A 70 -20.19 -6.17 3.83
N LEU A 71 -19.36 -6.55 4.80
CA LEU A 71 -19.65 -7.63 5.75
C LEU A 71 -20.99 -7.41 6.47
N ASN A 72 -21.26 -6.18 6.92
CA ASN A 72 -22.52 -5.83 7.56
C ASN A 72 -23.74 -6.01 6.63
N SER A 73 -23.57 -5.85 5.31
CA SER A 73 -24.64 -6.02 4.31
C SER A 73 -24.79 -7.46 3.82
N GLN A 74 -23.77 -8.31 4.03
CA GLN A 74 -23.67 -9.68 3.50
C GLN A 74 -23.60 -10.73 4.60
N ASP A 75 -24.22 -10.48 5.76
CA ASP A 75 -24.27 -11.42 6.87
C ASP A 75 -22.87 -11.93 7.27
N GLU A 76 -21.92 -11.00 7.37
CA GLU A 76 -20.49 -11.22 7.73
C GLU A 76 -19.71 -12.13 6.76
N GLN A 77 -20.23 -12.35 5.55
CA GLN A 77 -19.56 -13.12 4.50
C GLN A 77 -18.51 -12.28 3.78
N PHE A 78 -17.30 -12.81 3.63
CA PHE A 78 -16.22 -12.16 2.89
C PHE A 78 -16.51 -12.10 1.39
N PRO A 79 -16.07 -11.05 0.69
CA PRO A 79 -16.13 -10.99 -0.76
C PRO A 79 -15.16 -12.01 -1.39
N ILE A 80 -15.56 -12.55 -2.53
CA ILE A 80 -14.85 -13.63 -3.22
C ILE A 80 -14.03 -13.12 -4.40
N SER A 81 -12.95 -13.85 -4.75
CA SER A 81 -12.14 -13.55 -5.93
C SER A 81 -12.83 -13.97 -7.25
N SER A 82 -12.16 -13.64 -8.34
CA SER A 82 -12.61 -13.99 -9.69
C SER A 82 -12.72 -15.50 -9.94
N HIS A 83 -11.93 -16.33 -9.27
CA HIS A 83 -11.96 -17.79 -9.45
C HIS A 83 -13.29 -18.42 -9.05
N THR A 84 -13.84 -17.98 -7.95
CA THR A 84 -15.06 -18.57 -7.38
C THR A 84 -16.30 -18.27 -8.21
N THR A 85 -16.26 -17.22 -9.03
CA THR A 85 -17.42 -16.84 -9.86
C THR A 85 -17.52 -17.60 -11.20
N GLY A 86 -16.53 -18.44 -11.53
CA GLY A 86 -16.52 -19.26 -12.76
C GLY A 86 -16.51 -18.48 -14.07
N SER A 87 -16.25 -17.18 -14.03
CA SER A 87 -16.24 -16.29 -15.20
C SER A 87 -14.86 -15.70 -15.44
N VAL A 88 -14.29 -16.00 -16.60
CA VAL A 88 -12.98 -15.50 -17.07
C VAL A 88 -12.91 -13.96 -17.16
N SER A 89 -14.07 -13.29 -17.07
CA SER A 89 -14.22 -11.82 -17.18
C SER A 89 -14.25 -11.08 -15.82
N ARG A 90 -13.99 -11.73 -14.69
CA ARG A 90 -14.14 -11.15 -13.37
C ARG A 90 -12.86 -11.23 -12.54
N SER A 91 -11.76 -10.78 -13.11
CA SER A 91 -10.50 -10.56 -12.40
C SER A 91 -10.59 -9.54 -11.25
N ASP A 92 -11.81 -9.08 -10.92
CA ASP A 92 -12.05 -8.02 -9.97
C ASP A 92 -13.34 -8.20 -9.15
N ALA A 93 -13.83 -9.45 -8.96
CA ALA A 93 -15.10 -9.70 -8.27
C ALA A 93 -15.20 -9.02 -6.90
N TRP A 94 -14.19 -9.17 -6.02
CA TRP A 94 -14.14 -8.50 -4.74
C TRP A 94 -13.95 -6.96 -4.88
N LEU A 95 -13.23 -6.52 -5.93
CA LEU A 95 -13.07 -5.10 -6.23
C LEU A 95 -14.40 -4.44 -6.57
N GLN A 96 -15.25 -5.11 -7.35
CA GLN A 96 -16.59 -4.63 -7.66
C GLN A 96 -17.48 -4.62 -6.42
N SER A 97 -17.40 -5.66 -5.60
CA SER A 97 -18.13 -5.75 -4.34
C SER A 97 -17.77 -4.59 -3.40
N LEU A 98 -16.49 -4.29 -3.23
CA LEU A 98 -16.06 -3.20 -2.36
C LEU A 98 -16.20 -1.81 -2.99
N ALA A 99 -16.31 -1.69 -4.32
CA ALA A 99 -16.51 -0.41 -4.99
C ALA A 99 -17.78 0.30 -4.54
N SER A 100 -18.89 -0.45 -4.43
CA SER A 100 -20.17 0.08 -3.93
C SER A 100 -20.13 0.51 -2.47
N HIS A 101 -19.10 0.10 -1.74
CA HIS A 101 -18.83 0.47 -0.34
C HIS A 101 -17.70 1.50 -0.16
N GLY A 102 -17.23 2.12 -1.26
CA GLY A 102 -16.28 3.24 -1.25
C GLY A 102 -14.81 2.87 -1.49
N PHE A 103 -14.50 1.62 -1.82
CA PHE A 103 -13.15 1.23 -2.24
C PHE A 103 -13.03 1.23 -3.76
N ASP A 104 -12.87 2.42 -4.36
CA ASP A 104 -12.79 2.59 -5.80
C ASP A 104 -11.75 3.65 -6.23
N GLY A 105 -11.39 3.65 -7.51
CA GLY A 105 -10.48 4.63 -8.09
C GLY A 105 -9.05 4.54 -7.55
N ALA A 106 -8.48 5.69 -7.19
CA ALA A 106 -7.07 5.80 -6.79
C ALA A 106 -6.72 5.03 -5.51
N VAL A 107 -7.69 4.74 -4.63
CA VAL A 107 -7.44 4.02 -3.37
C VAL A 107 -7.12 2.54 -3.58
N ARG A 108 -7.47 1.99 -4.74
CA ARG A 108 -7.10 0.62 -5.13
C ARG A 108 -5.61 0.44 -5.42
N ARG A 109 -4.84 1.52 -5.48
CA ARG A 109 -3.44 1.52 -5.91
C ARG A 109 -2.53 2.07 -4.83
N CYS A 110 -1.48 1.32 -4.50
CA CYS A 110 -0.41 1.81 -3.66
C CYS A 110 0.52 2.70 -4.52
N PRO A 111 0.74 3.98 -4.19
CA PRO A 111 1.61 4.86 -4.97
C PRO A 111 3.10 4.47 -4.92
N ALA A 112 3.49 3.55 -4.04
CA ALA A 112 4.82 2.94 -4.02
C ALA A 112 4.92 1.70 -4.90
N ASP A 113 3.82 1.24 -5.50
CA ASP A 113 3.79 0.11 -6.41
C ASP A 113 4.27 0.55 -7.80
N PRO A 114 5.38 0.01 -8.33
CA PRO A 114 5.91 0.38 -9.64
C PRO A 114 4.96 0.00 -10.79
N TYR A 115 4.04 -0.93 -10.57
CA TYR A 115 3.08 -1.43 -11.56
C TYR A 115 1.66 -0.88 -11.34
N SER A 116 1.48 0.13 -10.50
CA SER A 116 0.17 0.65 -10.10
C SER A 116 -0.69 1.13 -11.27
N GLU A 117 -0.09 1.61 -12.35
CA GLU A 117 -0.81 2.06 -13.55
C GLU A 117 -1.16 0.91 -14.52
N GLU A 118 -0.51 -0.25 -14.40
CA GLU A 118 -0.65 -1.38 -15.31
C GLU A 118 -1.72 -2.38 -14.85
N ARG A 119 -2.20 -2.25 -13.60
CA ARG A 119 -3.13 -3.20 -12.98
C ARG A 119 -4.28 -2.50 -12.24
N PRO A 120 -5.44 -3.15 -12.09
CA PRO A 120 -6.62 -2.55 -11.45
C PRO A 120 -6.43 -2.30 -9.95
N THR A 121 -5.53 -3.03 -9.29
CA THR A 121 -5.24 -2.92 -7.87
C THR A 121 -3.80 -3.31 -7.54
N SER A 122 -3.23 -2.69 -6.50
CA SER A 122 -1.95 -3.09 -5.89
C SER A 122 -2.12 -4.10 -4.75
N TYR A 123 -3.34 -4.51 -4.48
CA TYR A 123 -3.71 -5.36 -3.34
C TYR A 123 -4.36 -6.64 -3.82
N ALA A 124 -4.14 -7.72 -3.06
CA ALA A 124 -4.81 -9.00 -3.28
C ALA A 124 -5.42 -9.52 -1.98
N ILE A 125 -6.53 -10.24 -2.12
CA ILE A 125 -7.16 -10.93 -1.01
C ILE A 125 -6.59 -12.34 -0.84
N ASN A 126 -6.71 -12.86 0.34
CA ASN A 126 -6.28 -14.20 0.71
C ASN A 126 -7.37 -15.22 0.39
N THR A 127 -7.06 -16.21 -0.45
CA THR A 127 -8.03 -17.23 -0.90
C THR A 127 -8.49 -18.21 0.19
N TYR A 128 -7.89 -18.21 1.37
CA TYR A 128 -8.43 -18.98 2.50
C TYR A 128 -9.86 -18.58 2.88
N PHE A 129 -10.28 -17.35 2.56
CA PHE A 129 -11.61 -16.83 2.86
C PHE A 129 -12.67 -17.16 1.78
N GLU A 130 -12.31 -17.98 0.83
CA GLU A 130 -13.17 -18.38 -0.28
C GLU A 130 -13.72 -19.79 -0.10
N PRO A 131 -14.81 -20.16 -0.79
CA PRO A 131 -15.25 -21.54 -0.92
C PRO A 131 -14.13 -22.45 -1.41
N LEU A 132 -14.24 -23.75 -1.12
CA LEU A 132 -13.28 -24.75 -1.61
C LEU A 132 -13.29 -24.80 -3.14
N VAL A 133 -12.09 -24.84 -3.73
CA VAL A 133 -11.92 -24.74 -5.18
C VAL A 133 -11.21 -25.97 -5.71
N ALA A 134 -11.81 -26.61 -6.76
CA ALA A 134 -11.19 -27.70 -7.48
C ALA A 134 -9.86 -27.26 -8.13
N GLY A 135 -8.84 -28.09 -8.05
CA GLY A 135 -7.49 -27.79 -8.52
C GLY A 135 -6.61 -27.00 -7.52
N ILE A 136 -7.19 -26.56 -6.40
CA ILE A 136 -6.49 -25.87 -5.30
C ILE A 136 -6.65 -26.65 -4.01
N ASP A 137 -7.88 -26.92 -3.60
CA ASP A 137 -8.17 -27.65 -2.36
C ASP A 137 -8.31 -29.16 -2.64
N PHE A 138 -8.88 -29.54 -3.76
CA PHE A 138 -9.10 -30.93 -4.15
C PHE A 138 -8.88 -31.17 -5.66
N ASP A 139 -8.51 -32.40 -5.98
CA ASP A 139 -8.36 -32.85 -7.37
C ASP A 139 -9.73 -32.80 -8.10
N PRO A 140 -9.84 -32.13 -9.26
CA PRO A 140 -11.12 -31.93 -9.94
C PRO A 140 -11.69 -33.23 -10.55
N PHE A 141 -10.88 -34.28 -10.72
CA PHE A 141 -11.30 -35.55 -11.31
C PHE A 141 -11.59 -36.62 -10.25
N THR A 142 -10.78 -36.64 -9.18
CA THR A 142 -10.89 -37.67 -8.13
C THR A 142 -11.62 -37.20 -6.88
N SER A 143 -11.82 -35.89 -6.74
CA SER A 143 -12.35 -35.22 -5.52
C SER A 143 -11.53 -35.54 -4.26
N GLN A 144 -10.29 -35.98 -4.43
CA GLN A 144 -9.37 -36.18 -3.30
C GLN A 144 -8.73 -34.86 -2.89
N LEU A 145 -8.53 -34.71 -1.59
CA LEU A 145 -7.84 -33.55 -1.04
C LEU A 145 -6.41 -33.46 -1.59
N LEU A 146 -6.03 -32.30 -2.13
CA LEU A 146 -4.68 -32.05 -2.60
C LEU A 146 -3.74 -31.82 -1.40
N PRO A 147 -2.43 -32.07 -1.55
CA PRO A 147 -1.44 -31.71 -0.54
C PRO A 147 -1.54 -30.22 -0.20
N GLY A 148 -1.83 -29.91 1.07
CA GLY A 148 -2.06 -28.54 1.52
C GLY A 148 -3.45 -27.95 1.21
N GLY A 149 -4.34 -28.68 0.55
CA GLY A 149 -5.72 -28.27 0.34
C GLY A 149 -6.52 -28.19 1.64
N ARG A 150 -7.48 -27.29 1.67
CA ARG A 150 -8.33 -27.07 2.85
C ARG A 150 -9.41 -28.15 2.96
N THR A 151 -9.78 -28.50 4.18
CA THR A 151 -10.89 -29.42 4.47
C THR A 151 -12.20 -28.70 4.70
N SER A 152 -12.16 -27.40 5.01
CA SER A 152 -13.31 -26.54 5.26
C SER A 152 -13.12 -25.16 4.63
N ALA A 153 -14.20 -24.50 4.27
CA ALA A 153 -14.19 -23.13 3.81
C ALA A 153 -14.43 -22.17 4.99
N VAL A 154 -13.56 -21.18 5.14
CA VAL A 154 -13.74 -20.06 6.07
C VAL A 154 -14.20 -18.86 5.27
N SER A 155 -15.49 -18.68 5.19
CA SER A 155 -16.09 -17.62 4.37
C SER A 155 -16.75 -16.50 5.16
N ARG A 156 -16.85 -16.63 6.48
CA ARG A 156 -17.53 -15.67 7.38
C ARG A 156 -16.61 -15.26 8.53
N LEU A 157 -16.71 -14.00 8.93
CA LEU A 157 -15.89 -13.44 10.00
C LEU A 157 -15.97 -14.20 11.34
N PRO A 158 -17.14 -14.65 11.83
CA PRO A 158 -17.23 -15.42 13.08
C PRO A 158 -16.57 -16.80 13.04
N GLN A 159 -16.22 -17.31 11.86
CA GLN A 159 -15.52 -18.59 11.73
C GLN A 159 -14.02 -18.50 12.00
N ILE A 160 -13.46 -17.26 12.10
CA ILE A 160 -12.04 -17.02 12.27
C ILE A 160 -11.70 -16.98 13.76
N PRO A 161 -10.90 -17.92 14.29
CA PRO A 161 -10.56 -17.96 15.72
C PRO A 161 -9.76 -16.75 16.19
N ALA A 162 -8.88 -16.19 15.32
CA ALA A 162 -8.00 -15.07 15.66
C ALA A 162 -7.97 -14.02 14.52
N PRO A 163 -9.07 -13.27 14.28
CA PRO A 163 -9.17 -12.35 13.13
C PRO A 163 -8.13 -11.23 13.20
N ALA A 164 -7.73 -10.79 14.38
CA ALA A 164 -6.67 -9.79 14.57
C ALA A 164 -5.25 -10.30 14.26
N LYS A 165 -5.07 -11.58 13.96
CA LYS A 165 -3.79 -12.21 13.62
C LYS A 165 -3.80 -12.83 12.22
N THR A 166 -4.92 -12.80 11.54
CA THR A 166 -5.12 -13.43 10.24
C THR A 166 -5.11 -12.37 9.13
N PHE A 167 -4.25 -12.54 8.13
CA PHE A 167 -4.13 -11.63 6.99
C PHE A 167 -5.29 -11.86 6.02
N TRP A 168 -6.06 -10.81 5.75
CA TRP A 168 -7.14 -10.86 4.76
C TRP A 168 -6.72 -10.28 3.41
N ALA A 169 -6.05 -9.12 3.40
CA ALA A 169 -5.53 -8.53 2.16
C ALA A 169 -4.14 -7.91 2.38
N MET A 170 -3.35 -7.89 1.34
CA MET A 170 -1.96 -7.42 1.37
C MET A 170 -1.52 -6.87 0.02
N GLU A 171 -0.37 -6.20 0.01
CA GLU A 171 0.26 -5.67 -1.20
C GLU A 171 0.94 -6.78 -1.99
N THR A 172 0.69 -6.83 -3.31
CA THR A 172 1.23 -7.89 -4.18
C THR A 172 2.52 -7.50 -4.88
N GLU A 173 3.39 -8.48 -5.10
CA GLU A 173 4.60 -8.36 -5.91
C GLU A 173 4.27 -8.60 -7.40
N GLY A 174 5.21 -8.19 -8.30
CA GLY A 174 5.13 -8.46 -9.73
C GLY A 174 4.17 -7.58 -10.54
N ALA A 175 4.25 -7.72 -11.87
CA ALA A 175 3.49 -6.93 -12.85
C ALA A 175 2.14 -7.58 -13.25
N GLY A 176 1.87 -8.81 -12.81
CA GLY A 176 0.66 -9.55 -13.20
C GLY A 176 -0.63 -8.99 -12.59
N LEU A 177 -1.76 -9.33 -13.19
CA LEU A 177 -3.09 -9.13 -12.61
C LEU A 177 -3.30 -10.12 -11.47
N ILE A 178 -2.84 -9.78 -10.28
CA ILE A 178 -3.00 -10.59 -9.09
C ILE A 178 -4.00 -9.87 -8.18
N ASP A 179 -5.26 -10.29 -8.20
CA ASP A 179 -6.31 -9.78 -7.33
C ASP A 179 -6.52 -10.66 -6.08
N HIS A 180 -5.88 -11.83 -6.04
CA HIS A 180 -5.90 -12.78 -4.93
C HIS A 180 -4.60 -13.57 -4.87
N ILE A 181 -4.29 -14.14 -3.71
CA ILE A 181 -3.10 -14.97 -3.48
C ILE A 181 -3.50 -16.35 -2.97
N HIS A 182 -2.91 -17.37 -3.61
CA HIS A 182 -3.07 -18.77 -3.23
C HIS A 182 -2.09 -19.13 -2.12
N SER A 183 -2.36 -18.68 -0.90
CA SER A 183 -1.55 -18.99 0.27
C SER A 183 -1.76 -20.43 0.79
N VAL A 184 -2.80 -21.09 0.30
CA VAL A 184 -3.07 -22.52 0.55
C VAL A 184 -1.94 -23.36 -0.02
N GLY A 185 -1.33 -24.20 0.82
CA GLY A 185 -0.25 -25.08 0.39
C GLY A 185 1.14 -24.45 0.33
N TRP A 186 1.32 -23.21 0.73
CA TRP A 186 2.67 -22.64 0.86
C TRP A 186 3.51 -23.41 1.88
N THR A 187 4.72 -23.81 1.47
CA THR A 187 5.65 -24.61 2.26
C THR A 187 6.97 -23.89 2.54
N SER A 188 7.17 -22.72 1.91
CA SER A 188 8.41 -21.96 2.03
C SER A 188 8.18 -20.44 2.07
N SER A 189 9.06 -19.71 2.74
CA SER A 189 9.07 -18.25 2.75
C SER A 189 9.37 -17.64 1.38
N ALA A 190 9.95 -18.42 0.44
CA ALA A 190 10.17 -17.97 -0.93
C ALA A 190 8.86 -17.76 -1.70
N GLU A 191 7.85 -18.57 -1.43
CA GLU A 191 6.51 -18.43 -2.04
C GLU A 191 5.83 -17.15 -1.57
N ILE A 192 6.00 -16.78 -0.31
CA ILE A 192 5.52 -15.51 0.23
C ILE A 192 6.16 -14.33 -0.52
N LYS A 193 7.50 -14.35 -0.68
CA LYS A 193 8.23 -13.29 -1.41
C LYS A 193 7.83 -13.18 -2.88
N ALA A 194 7.46 -14.27 -3.50
CA ALA A 194 7.04 -14.29 -4.90
C ALA A 194 5.65 -13.66 -5.09
N ALA A 195 4.78 -13.74 -4.09
CA ALA A 195 3.41 -13.26 -4.15
C ALA A 195 3.20 -11.88 -3.51
N ILE A 196 3.89 -11.60 -2.41
CA ILE A 196 3.69 -10.41 -1.58
C ILE A 196 4.88 -9.46 -1.72
N ALA A 197 4.58 -8.17 -1.81
CA ALA A 197 5.57 -7.09 -1.87
C ALA A 197 6.21 -6.82 -0.50
N VAL A 198 6.91 -7.83 0.04
CA VAL A 198 7.42 -7.86 1.41
C VAL A 198 8.46 -6.78 1.75
N LEU A 199 9.00 -6.08 0.74
CA LEU A 199 9.99 -5.01 0.90
C LEU A 199 9.55 -3.67 0.29
N ARG A 200 8.28 -3.54 -0.11
CA ARG A 200 7.78 -2.31 -0.78
C ARG A 200 7.95 -1.06 0.06
N HIS A 201 7.81 -1.18 1.36
CA HIS A 201 7.96 -0.09 2.33
C HIS A 201 9.24 -0.20 3.17
N GLY A 202 10.34 -0.67 2.56
CA GLY A 202 11.64 -0.83 3.18
C GLY A 202 11.83 -2.24 3.74
N GLU A 203 11.41 -2.50 4.97
CA GLU A 203 11.60 -3.79 5.64
C GLU A 203 10.33 -4.65 5.71
N GLY A 204 9.23 -4.19 5.12
CA GLY A 204 7.93 -4.85 5.26
C GLY A 204 6.94 -4.51 4.17
N SER A 205 5.74 -5.05 4.35
CA SER A 205 4.53 -4.80 3.56
C SER A 205 3.39 -4.34 4.47
N ASN A 206 2.46 -3.59 3.93
CA ASN A 206 1.24 -3.23 4.62
C ASN A 206 0.20 -4.34 4.46
N VAL A 207 -0.48 -4.67 5.54
CA VAL A 207 -1.44 -5.77 5.61
C VAL A 207 -2.74 -5.28 6.23
N LEU A 208 -3.85 -5.71 5.68
CA LEU A 208 -5.18 -5.62 6.27
C LEU A 208 -5.53 -6.98 6.88
N PHE A 209 -5.85 -6.98 8.16
CA PHE A 209 -6.25 -8.17 8.91
C PHE A 209 -7.76 -8.42 8.81
N ALA A 210 -8.17 -9.63 9.15
CA ALA A 210 -9.57 -10.04 9.01
C ALA A 210 -10.52 -9.27 9.95
N ASP A 211 -10.05 -8.72 11.06
CA ASP A 211 -10.81 -7.86 11.96
C ASP A 211 -10.91 -6.40 11.48
N GLY A 212 -10.25 -6.06 10.35
CA GLY A 212 -10.26 -4.73 9.76
C GLY A 212 -9.13 -3.80 10.23
N HIS A 213 -8.27 -4.19 11.19
CA HIS A 213 -7.12 -3.35 11.48
C HIS A 213 -6.05 -3.45 10.38
N VAL A 214 -5.24 -2.40 10.23
CA VAL A 214 -4.18 -2.30 9.22
C VAL A 214 -2.85 -2.02 9.91
N ALA A 215 -1.82 -2.79 9.58
CA ALA A 215 -0.48 -2.59 10.10
C ALA A 215 0.59 -2.87 9.03
N GLY A 216 1.76 -2.22 9.18
CA GLY A 216 2.99 -2.65 8.52
C GLY A 216 3.53 -3.90 9.22
N VAL A 217 3.84 -4.94 8.44
CA VAL A 217 4.44 -6.18 8.94
C VAL A 217 5.80 -6.35 8.30
N THR A 218 6.86 -6.47 9.11
CA THR A 218 8.21 -6.65 8.59
C THR A 218 8.38 -8.04 7.97
N TRP A 219 9.24 -8.12 6.96
CA TRP A 219 9.59 -9.40 6.35
C TRP A 219 10.13 -10.39 7.39
N MET A 220 11.01 -9.95 8.26
CA MET A 220 11.57 -10.78 9.32
C MET A 220 10.47 -11.40 10.19
N ARG A 221 9.42 -10.66 10.53
CA ARG A 221 8.31 -11.18 11.31
C ARG A 221 7.51 -12.21 10.54
N MET A 222 7.19 -11.96 9.26
CA MET A 222 6.47 -12.92 8.41
C MET A 222 7.26 -14.22 8.26
N GLU A 223 8.58 -14.15 8.05
CA GLU A 223 9.46 -15.30 7.88
C GLU A 223 9.58 -16.12 9.15
N ILE A 224 9.75 -15.47 10.31
CA ILE A 224 9.81 -16.16 11.62
C ILE A 224 8.48 -16.88 11.90
N ASP A 225 7.37 -16.17 11.78
CA ASP A 225 6.06 -16.76 12.05
C ASP A 225 5.79 -17.97 11.16
N PHE A 226 6.12 -17.86 9.86
CA PHE A 226 5.95 -18.97 8.92
C PHE A 226 6.86 -20.17 9.24
N THR A 227 8.14 -19.95 9.56
CA THR A 227 9.11 -21.02 9.88
C THR A 227 8.81 -21.71 11.21
N GLU A 228 8.18 -21.02 12.15
CA GLU A 228 7.73 -21.57 13.43
C GLU A 228 6.34 -22.25 13.35
N GLY A 229 5.77 -22.36 12.14
CA GLY A 229 4.47 -23.01 11.92
C GLY A 229 3.28 -22.10 12.24
N ARG A 230 3.51 -20.83 12.54
CA ARG A 230 2.47 -19.82 12.66
C ARG A 230 2.22 -19.19 11.29
N ASN A 231 1.15 -19.61 10.65
CA ASN A 231 0.82 -19.13 9.30
C ASN A 231 -0.29 -18.06 9.37
N PRO A 232 0.05 -16.76 9.29
CA PRO A 232 -0.94 -15.69 9.38
C PRO A 232 -1.90 -15.65 8.19
N PHE A 233 -1.61 -16.40 7.13
CA PHE A 233 -2.52 -16.54 5.98
C PHE A 233 -3.58 -17.59 6.23
N ASN A 234 -3.34 -18.56 7.11
CA ASN A 234 -4.28 -19.63 7.42
C ASN A 234 -5.15 -19.25 8.63
N PRO A 235 -6.46 -18.98 8.43
CA PRO A 235 -7.35 -18.65 9.54
C PRO A 235 -7.60 -19.80 10.53
N GLU A 236 -7.29 -21.04 10.15
CA GLU A 236 -7.51 -22.24 10.97
C GLU A 236 -6.34 -22.53 11.93
N THR A 237 -5.16 -21.96 11.67
CA THR A 237 -3.97 -22.11 12.53
C THR A 237 -3.67 -20.79 13.26
N PRO A 238 -4.45 -20.41 14.26
CA PRO A 238 -4.17 -19.20 15.03
C PRO A 238 -2.84 -19.32 15.75
N TYR A 239 -2.16 -18.20 15.89
CA TYR A 239 -0.90 -18.05 16.63
C TYR A 239 -0.96 -18.63 18.04
#